data_f955eef79d9a393388113406f750eab5
#
_entry.id   f955eef79d9a393388113406f750eab5
#
_cell.length_a   1.000
_cell.length_b   1.000
_cell.length_c   1.000
_cell.angle_alpha   90.00
_cell.angle_beta   90.00
_cell.angle_gamma   90.00
#
_symmetry.space_group_name_H-M   'P 1'
#
loop_
_entity.id
_entity.type
_entity.pdbx_description
1 polymer ?
#
loop_
_entity_poly.entity_id
_entity_poly.type
_entity_poly.pdbx_seq_one_letter_code
_entity_poly.pdbx_strand_id
1 'polypeptide(L)'
;MSDGKSLQGFSQGLSKGLGPGGPLLSVEGVTKHYGARLGCAGVSFDLWPGEVMGIVGESGSGKSTLLGCLSGQLAPDAGRVLYEMEGGLTDTAALGEGARRRLMRTDWAFVHQNPRDGLRMGVSAGGNVGERLMGTGARHYGRIRAAALDWLGRVEIAADRIDDRPSAFSGGMQQRLQIARTLVTGPRLVFMDEPTGGLDVSVQARLLDLLRGLVREMGLSVIIVTHDLAVVRLLADRLMVMQGGQVVEQGLTDQVLDDPQHAYTQLLVASVLQA
;
A
#
# COMPACT_ATOMS: atom_id res chain seq x y z
N MET A 1 -22.45 -17.32 -29.93
CA MET A 1 -22.64 -15.88 -29.67
C MET A 1 -22.89 -15.76 -28.18
N SER A 2 -21.87 -15.57 -27.38
CA SER A 2 -21.98 -15.51 -25.91
C SER A 2 -21.41 -14.16 -25.43
N ASP A 3 -22.24 -13.51 -24.66
CA ASP A 3 -22.12 -12.15 -24.16
C ASP A 3 -20.87 -11.89 -23.34
N GLY A 4 -19.94 -11.09 -23.90
CA GLY A 4 -18.79 -10.51 -23.22
C GLY A 4 -19.13 -9.25 -22.39
N LYS A 5 -20.16 -9.31 -21.53
CA LYS A 5 -20.64 -8.13 -20.77
C LYS A 5 -20.63 -8.28 -19.25
N SER A 6 -19.68 -8.97 -18.61
CA SER A 6 -19.89 -9.24 -17.19
C SER A 6 -18.83 -8.76 -16.19
N LEU A 7 -17.67 -8.28 -16.59
CA LEU A 7 -16.62 -7.87 -15.63
C LEU A 7 -16.42 -6.36 -15.50
N GLN A 8 -16.95 -5.54 -16.39
CA GLN A 8 -16.84 -4.07 -16.34
C GLN A 8 -17.77 -3.41 -15.30
N GLY A 9 -18.72 -4.11 -14.73
CA GLY A 9 -19.72 -3.55 -13.82
C GLY A 9 -19.25 -3.31 -12.39
N PHE A 10 -18.14 -3.93 -11.94
CA PHE A 10 -17.65 -3.76 -10.57
C PHE A 10 -16.64 -2.62 -10.43
N SER A 11 -15.95 -2.24 -11.50
CA SER A 11 -14.99 -1.13 -11.50
C SER A 11 -15.59 0.23 -11.84
N GLN A 12 -16.82 0.30 -12.37
CA GLN A 12 -17.42 1.57 -12.81
C GLN A 12 -18.13 2.37 -11.70
N GLY A 13 -18.17 1.88 -10.49
CA GLY A 13 -18.84 2.57 -9.37
C GLY A 13 -18.04 3.70 -8.71
N LEU A 14 -16.75 3.85 -8.96
CA LEU A 14 -15.85 4.72 -8.18
C LEU A 14 -15.05 5.73 -8.99
N SER A 15 -15.20 5.81 -10.31
CA SER A 15 -14.43 6.74 -11.15
C SER A 15 -15.09 8.09 -11.40
N LYS A 16 -16.05 8.52 -10.60
CA LYS A 16 -16.70 9.85 -10.73
C LYS A 16 -16.28 10.74 -9.56
N GLY A 17 -15.31 11.62 -9.79
CA GLY A 17 -15.00 12.69 -8.86
C GLY A 17 -13.56 13.20 -8.84
N LEU A 18 -12.77 12.98 -9.87
CA LEU A 18 -11.46 13.65 -9.98
C LEU A 18 -11.63 14.90 -10.81
N GLY A 19 -11.80 16.05 -10.14
CA GLY A 19 -11.53 17.34 -10.76
C GLY A 19 -10.03 17.47 -11.05
N PRO A 20 -9.63 18.18 -12.09
CA PRO A 20 -8.22 18.34 -12.43
C PRO A 20 -7.48 19.13 -11.35
N GLY A 21 -6.60 18.52 -10.57
CA GLY A 21 -5.47 19.21 -10.05
C GLY A 21 -5.18 19.26 -8.55
N GLY A 22 -5.82 18.49 -7.67
CA GLY A 22 -5.48 18.45 -6.24
C GLY A 22 -4.76 17.17 -5.81
N PRO A 23 -4.05 17.17 -4.64
CA PRO A 23 -3.46 15.96 -4.08
C PRO A 23 -4.55 14.98 -3.64
N LEU A 24 -4.25 13.67 -3.76
CA LEU A 24 -5.09 12.60 -3.23
C LEU A 24 -5.02 12.54 -1.70
N LEU A 25 -3.80 12.72 -1.17
CA LEU A 25 -3.52 12.78 0.27
C LEU A 25 -2.62 13.98 0.54
N SER A 26 -2.98 14.80 1.54
CA SER A 26 -2.12 15.88 2.04
C SER A 26 -1.81 15.63 3.52
N VAL A 27 -0.53 15.65 3.84
CA VAL A 27 0.00 15.39 5.18
C VAL A 27 0.63 16.68 5.71
N GLU A 28 0.14 17.15 6.85
CA GLU A 28 0.52 18.44 7.43
C GLU A 28 1.04 18.27 8.86
N GLY A 29 2.35 18.35 9.04
CA GLY A 29 3.00 18.41 10.35
C GLY A 29 2.79 17.18 11.24
N VAL A 30 2.58 16.00 10.65
CA VAL A 30 2.27 14.78 11.41
C VAL A 30 3.40 14.43 12.37
N THR A 31 3.04 14.34 13.65
CA THR A 31 3.95 14.05 14.76
C THR A 31 3.37 12.95 15.64
N LYS A 32 4.21 11.99 16.06
CA LYS A 32 3.86 10.91 16.98
C LYS A 32 4.96 10.63 17.97
N HIS A 33 4.61 10.56 19.25
CA HIS A 33 5.47 10.17 20.35
C HIS A 33 4.98 8.90 21.05
N TYR A 34 5.89 8.17 21.62
CA TYR A 34 5.65 7.06 22.54
C TYR A 34 6.33 7.39 23.88
N GLY A 35 5.64 8.14 24.73
CA GLY A 35 6.24 8.73 25.92
C GLY A 35 7.38 9.68 25.54
N ALA A 36 8.59 9.42 26.04
CA ALA A 36 9.78 10.22 25.71
C ALA A 36 10.40 9.87 24.34
N ARG A 37 9.99 8.76 23.70
CA ARG A 37 10.53 8.31 22.41
C ARG A 37 9.78 8.98 21.26
N LEU A 38 10.53 9.61 20.37
CA LEU A 38 10.02 10.13 19.12
C LEU A 38 9.72 8.99 18.12
N GLY A 39 8.51 8.93 17.60
CA GLY A 39 8.14 8.04 16.51
C GLY A 39 8.33 8.73 15.15
N CYS A 40 7.69 9.90 14.95
CA CYS A 40 7.93 10.78 13.81
C CYS A 40 7.59 12.22 14.20
N ALA A 41 8.22 13.21 13.55
CA ALA A 41 8.04 14.63 13.87
C ALA A 41 7.87 15.52 12.63
N GLY A 42 6.82 16.33 12.63
CA GLY A 42 6.62 17.42 11.70
C GLY A 42 6.55 17.02 10.22
N VAL A 43 6.16 15.79 9.92
CA VAL A 43 6.18 15.26 8.55
C VAL A 43 5.09 15.91 7.72
N SER A 44 5.47 16.50 6.58
CA SER A 44 4.56 17.15 5.64
C SER A 44 4.91 16.78 4.21
N PHE A 45 3.91 16.37 3.42
CA PHE A 45 4.02 16.11 1.99
C PHE A 45 2.63 15.94 1.36
N ASP A 46 2.57 16.06 0.05
CA ASP A 46 1.39 15.72 -0.75
C ASP A 46 1.68 14.47 -1.58
N LEU A 47 0.65 13.61 -1.73
CA LEU A 47 0.64 12.48 -2.63
C LEU A 47 -0.41 12.72 -3.71
N TRP A 48 -0.02 12.58 -4.97
CA TRP A 48 -0.89 12.81 -6.12
C TRP A 48 -1.57 11.53 -6.59
N PRO A 49 -2.69 11.61 -7.31
CA PRO A 49 -3.32 10.43 -7.91
C PRO A 49 -2.36 9.69 -8.84
N GLY A 50 -2.21 8.37 -8.63
CA GLY A 50 -1.31 7.51 -9.39
C GLY A 50 0.17 7.59 -9.02
N GLU A 51 0.54 8.43 -8.05
CA GLU A 51 1.91 8.59 -7.57
C GLU A 51 2.30 7.50 -6.57
N VAL A 52 3.56 7.06 -6.66
CA VAL A 52 4.18 6.16 -5.68
C VAL A 52 5.22 6.92 -4.85
N MET A 53 4.98 7.07 -3.56
CA MET A 53 5.90 7.66 -2.59
C MET A 53 6.63 6.55 -1.83
N GLY A 54 7.96 6.50 -1.97
CA GLY A 54 8.84 5.65 -1.17
C GLY A 54 9.25 6.34 0.14
N ILE A 55 9.28 5.61 1.24
CA ILE A 55 9.78 6.08 2.53
C ILE A 55 10.85 5.10 3.00
N VAL A 56 12.10 5.55 3.09
CA VAL A 56 13.25 4.71 3.43
C VAL A 56 14.01 5.22 4.66
N GLY A 57 14.84 4.36 5.22
CA GLY A 57 15.68 4.64 6.38
C GLY A 57 15.94 3.37 7.18
N GLU A 58 16.85 3.43 8.15
CA GLU A 58 17.19 2.30 9.02
C GLU A 58 16.01 1.81 9.88
N SER A 59 16.16 0.60 10.44
CA SER A 59 15.21 0.10 11.42
C SER A 59 15.11 1.07 12.61
N GLY A 60 13.86 1.38 13.01
CA GLY A 60 13.62 2.34 14.08
C GLY A 60 13.66 3.82 13.68
N SER A 61 13.85 4.18 12.39
CA SER A 61 13.83 5.58 11.93
C SER A 61 12.44 6.24 11.94
N GLY A 62 11.38 5.51 12.27
CA GLY A 62 10.01 6.06 12.40
C GLY A 62 9.06 5.76 11.25
N LYS A 63 9.50 5.06 10.20
CA LYS A 63 8.71 4.77 8.97
C LYS A 63 7.37 4.10 9.23
N SER A 64 7.37 2.97 9.95
CA SER A 64 6.12 2.23 10.25
C SER A 64 5.21 3.02 11.19
N THR A 65 5.77 3.88 12.07
CA THR A 65 4.99 4.82 12.88
C THR A 65 4.29 5.84 12.00
N LEU A 66 5.03 6.46 11.07
CA LEU A 66 4.46 7.39 10.10
C LEU A 66 3.37 6.68 9.27
N LEU A 67 3.68 5.52 8.68
CA LEU A 67 2.71 4.75 7.88
C LEU A 67 1.45 4.43 8.69
N GLY A 68 1.59 4.08 9.97
CA GLY A 68 0.46 3.85 10.87
C GLY A 68 -0.41 5.09 11.09
N CYS A 69 0.21 6.28 11.21
CA CYS A 69 -0.52 7.54 11.29
C CYS A 69 -1.25 7.86 9.97
N LEU A 70 -0.57 7.69 8.83
CA LEU A 70 -1.14 7.97 7.51
C LEU A 70 -2.31 7.04 7.18
N SER A 71 -2.20 5.77 7.54
CA SER A 71 -3.25 4.76 7.29
C SER A 71 -4.38 4.78 8.33
N GLY A 72 -4.32 5.68 9.32
CA GLY A 72 -5.33 5.78 10.38
C GLY A 72 -5.31 4.64 11.40
N GLN A 73 -4.26 3.81 11.41
CA GLN A 73 -4.05 2.76 12.43
C GLN A 73 -3.57 3.35 13.76
N LEU A 74 -2.85 4.48 13.69
CA LEU A 74 -2.38 5.26 14.84
C LEU A 74 -2.92 6.67 14.74
N ALA A 75 -3.40 7.21 15.87
CA ALA A 75 -3.72 8.63 15.94
C ALA A 75 -2.43 9.44 16.10
N PRO A 76 -2.16 10.45 15.27
CA PRO A 76 -1.04 11.37 15.48
C PRO A 76 -1.29 12.22 16.74
N ASP A 77 -0.22 12.68 17.38
CA ASP A 77 -0.31 13.58 18.53
C ASP A 77 -0.41 15.05 18.08
N ALA A 78 0.07 15.37 16.88
CA ALA A 78 -0.09 16.66 16.21
C ALA A 78 -0.07 16.49 14.68
N GLY A 79 -0.55 17.52 14.00
CA GLY A 79 -0.68 17.53 12.54
C GLY A 79 -1.97 16.92 12.05
N ARG A 80 -2.12 16.83 10.72
CA ARG A 80 -3.34 16.35 10.06
C ARG A 80 -3.01 15.46 8.87
N VAL A 81 -3.92 14.52 8.58
CA VAL A 81 -3.91 13.72 7.36
C VAL A 81 -5.22 13.99 6.62
N LEU A 82 -5.13 14.69 5.51
CA LEU A 82 -6.26 15.08 4.69
C LEU A 82 -6.34 14.17 3.48
N TYR A 83 -7.51 13.60 3.21
CA TYR A 83 -7.77 12.73 2.07
C TYR A 83 -8.83 13.31 1.14
N GLU A 84 -8.64 13.18 -0.16
CA GLU A 84 -9.57 13.68 -1.17
C GLU A 84 -10.81 12.78 -1.22
N MET A 85 -11.94 13.37 -0.85
CA MET A 85 -13.27 12.76 -0.85
C MET A 85 -14.24 13.61 -1.69
N GLU A 86 -15.48 13.16 -1.85
CA GLU A 86 -16.55 14.00 -2.43
C GLU A 86 -16.65 15.32 -1.64
N GLY A 87 -16.28 16.43 -2.27
CA GLY A 87 -16.29 17.75 -1.65
C GLY A 87 -14.92 18.33 -1.28
N GLY A 88 -13.83 17.62 -1.57
CA GLY A 88 -12.45 18.08 -1.38
C GLY A 88 -11.68 17.36 -0.28
N LEU A 89 -10.54 17.94 0.13
CA LEU A 89 -9.69 17.38 1.17
C LEU A 89 -10.40 17.39 2.53
N THR A 90 -10.53 16.21 3.11
CA THR A 90 -11.20 15.99 4.41
C THR A 90 -10.21 15.42 5.41
N ASP A 91 -10.17 15.99 6.62
CA ASP A 91 -9.35 15.46 7.72
C ASP A 91 -9.85 14.07 8.14
N THR A 92 -9.00 13.08 7.99
CA THR A 92 -9.34 11.68 8.30
C THR A 92 -9.61 11.45 9.79
N ALA A 93 -9.04 12.30 10.67
CA ALA A 93 -9.30 12.24 12.11
C ALA A 93 -10.71 12.75 12.47
N ALA A 94 -11.28 13.66 11.65
CA ALA A 94 -12.62 14.19 11.83
C ALA A 94 -13.72 13.25 11.33
N LEU A 95 -13.36 12.19 10.60
CA LEU A 95 -14.32 11.22 10.08
C LEU A 95 -14.97 10.43 11.22
N GLY A 96 -16.29 10.37 11.20
CA GLY A 96 -17.02 9.45 12.07
C GLY A 96 -16.65 7.98 11.78
N GLU A 97 -16.82 7.11 12.77
CA GLU A 97 -16.41 5.71 12.69
C GLU A 97 -16.95 4.98 11.45
N GLY A 98 -18.19 5.23 11.08
CA GLY A 98 -18.81 4.63 9.88
C GLY A 98 -18.13 5.05 8.58
N ALA A 99 -17.82 6.34 8.43
CA ALA A 99 -17.13 6.89 7.25
C ALA A 99 -15.70 6.36 7.17
N ARG A 100 -14.97 6.32 8.30
CA ARG A 100 -13.61 5.78 8.38
C ARG A 100 -13.58 4.29 8.05
N ARG A 101 -14.52 3.47 8.56
CA ARG A 101 -14.63 2.05 8.18
C ARG A 101 -14.93 1.86 6.71
N ARG A 102 -15.77 2.72 6.11
CA ARG A 102 -16.06 2.70 4.68
C ARG A 102 -14.80 2.99 3.88
N LEU A 103 -14.08 4.09 4.19
CA LEU A 103 -12.82 4.46 3.56
C LEU A 103 -11.82 3.30 3.52
N MET A 104 -11.60 2.63 4.65
CA MET A 104 -10.70 1.48 4.77
C MET A 104 -11.18 0.22 4.03
N ARG A 105 -12.46 0.15 3.64
CA ARG A 105 -13.00 -1.00 2.90
C ARG A 105 -13.00 -0.79 1.39
N THR A 106 -13.12 0.45 0.94
CA THR A 106 -13.30 0.80 -0.47
C THR A 106 -12.08 1.46 -1.07
N ASP A 107 -11.63 2.56 -0.49
CA ASP A 107 -10.63 3.46 -1.06
C ASP A 107 -9.21 3.17 -0.61
N TRP A 108 -9.06 2.70 0.63
CA TRP A 108 -7.78 2.41 1.24
C TRP A 108 -7.52 0.93 1.37
N ALA A 109 -6.24 0.56 1.20
CA ALA A 109 -5.79 -0.81 1.36
C ALA A 109 -4.44 -0.84 2.08
N PHE A 110 -4.17 -1.92 2.80
CA PHE A 110 -2.93 -2.08 3.56
C PHE A 110 -2.31 -3.45 3.27
N VAL A 111 -1.04 -3.45 2.85
CA VAL A 111 -0.20 -4.64 2.68
C VAL A 111 0.79 -4.70 3.85
N HIS A 112 0.62 -5.70 4.71
CA HIS A 112 1.46 -5.89 5.88
C HIS A 112 2.78 -6.57 5.52
N GLN A 113 3.82 -6.31 6.29
CA GLN A 113 5.12 -6.96 6.20
C GLN A 113 4.99 -8.48 6.37
N ASN A 114 4.28 -8.92 7.42
CA ASN A 114 3.95 -10.32 7.59
C ASN A 114 2.59 -10.61 6.93
N PRO A 115 2.51 -11.42 5.87
CA PRO A 115 1.25 -11.70 5.19
C PRO A 115 0.18 -12.33 6.08
N ARG A 116 0.57 -12.98 7.18
CA ARG A 116 -0.38 -13.57 8.15
C ARG A 116 -1.23 -12.52 8.86
N ASP A 117 -0.73 -11.30 9.00
CA ASP A 117 -1.48 -10.21 9.64
C ASP A 117 -2.58 -9.68 8.70
N GLY A 118 -2.38 -9.82 7.39
CA GLY A 118 -3.34 -9.45 6.36
C GLY A 118 -4.27 -10.58 5.88
N LEU A 119 -3.99 -11.85 6.23
CA LEU A 119 -4.72 -13.02 5.76
C LEU A 119 -5.49 -13.72 6.88
N ARG A 120 -6.66 -14.28 6.54
CA ARG A 120 -7.37 -15.23 7.39
C ARG A 120 -6.86 -16.64 7.15
N MET A 121 -5.94 -17.11 7.99
CA MET A 121 -5.24 -18.39 7.83
C MET A 121 -6.16 -19.61 7.82
N GLY A 122 -7.34 -19.53 8.45
CA GLY A 122 -8.35 -20.60 8.48
C GLY A 122 -9.32 -20.61 7.30
N VAL A 123 -9.28 -19.57 6.42
CA VAL A 123 -10.16 -19.39 5.26
C VAL A 123 -9.39 -19.69 3.99
N SER A 124 -10.05 -20.28 2.98
CA SER A 124 -9.41 -20.58 1.68
C SER A 124 -8.89 -19.34 0.97
N ALA A 125 -8.02 -19.51 -0.03
CA ALA A 125 -7.48 -18.42 -0.84
C ALA A 125 -8.61 -17.62 -1.50
N GLY A 126 -9.54 -18.29 -2.17
CA GLY A 126 -10.71 -17.64 -2.76
C GLY A 126 -11.62 -16.96 -1.74
N GLY A 127 -11.74 -17.55 -0.54
CA GLY A 127 -12.48 -16.94 0.56
C GLY A 127 -11.82 -15.68 1.10
N ASN A 128 -10.47 -15.65 1.18
CA ASN A 128 -9.70 -14.46 1.57
C ASN A 128 -9.93 -13.29 0.61
N VAL A 129 -9.89 -13.53 -0.70
CA VAL A 129 -10.14 -12.50 -1.72
C VAL A 129 -11.61 -12.11 -1.71
N GLY A 130 -12.53 -13.09 -1.71
CA GLY A 130 -13.98 -12.86 -1.78
C GLY A 130 -14.55 -12.10 -0.59
N GLU A 131 -13.99 -12.26 0.60
CA GLU A 131 -14.43 -11.56 1.81
C GLU A 131 -14.36 -10.02 1.65
N ARG A 132 -13.33 -9.52 0.97
CA ARG A 132 -13.19 -8.08 0.71
C ARG A 132 -14.36 -7.58 -0.16
N LEU A 133 -14.71 -8.33 -1.21
CA LEU A 133 -15.86 -8.01 -2.06
C LEU A 133 -17.20 -8.08 -1.29
N MET A 134 -17.35 -9.05 -0.41
CA MET A 134 -18.55 -9.11 0.46
C MET A 134 -18.61 -7.90 1.40
N GLY A 135 -17.47 -7.41 1.87
CA GLY A 135 -17.35 -6.19 2.68
C GLY A 135 -17.81 -4.93 1.96
N THR A 136 -17.73 -4.88 0.63
CA THR A 136 -18.23 -3.78 -0.21
C THR A 136 -19.66 -3.98 -0.72
N GLY A 137 -20.32 -5.06 -0.31
CA GLY A 137 -21.72 -5.30 -0.63
C GLY A 137 -21.99 -6.41 -1.65
N ALA A 138 -20.97 -7.04 -2.22
CA ALA A 138 -21.18 -8.19 -3.12
C ALA A 138 -21.85 -9.36 -2.37
N ARG A 139 -22.85 -10.01 -3.01
CA ARG A 139 -23.59 -11.12 -2.38
C ARG A 139 -23.69 -12.36 -3.27
N HIS A 140 -23.40 -12.24 -4.56
CA HIS A 140 -23.56 -13.35 -5.50
C HIS A 140 -22.29 -14.23 -5.49
N TYR A 141 -22.40 -15.44 -4.92
CA TYR A 141 -21.27 -16.37 -4.75
C TYR A 141 -20.49 -16.63 -6.05
N GLY A 142 -21.17 -16.96 -7.16
CA GLY A 142 -20.51 -17.25 -8.43
C GLY A 142 -19.68 -16.08 -8.96
N ARG A 143 -20.16 -14.85 -8.83
CA ARG A 143 -19.41 -13.64 -9.22
C ARG A 143 -18.19 -13.39 -8.29
N ILE A 144 -18.38 -13.58 -6.98
CA ILE A 144 -17.29 -13.45 -6.00
C ILE A 144 -16.20 -14.48 -6.29
N ARG A 145 -16.58 -15.75 -6.55
CA ARG A 145 -15.61 -16.81 -6.87
C ARG A 145 -14.89 -16.55 -8.19
N ALA A 146 -15.60 -16.07 -9.23
CA ALA A 146 -14.99 -15.72 -10.50
C ALA A 146 -13.98 -14.57 -10.36
N ALA A 147 -14.32 -13.52 -9.61
CA ALA A 147 -13.39 -12.43 -9.30
C ALA A 147 -12.18 -12.91 -8.49
N ALA A 148 -12.38 -13.83 -7.54
CA ALA A 148 -11.29 -14.42 -6.79
C ALA A 148 -10.34 -15.23 -7.70
N LEU A 149 -10.87 -16.02 -8.64
CA LEU A 149 -10.07 -16.76 -9.63
C LEU A 149 -9.25 -15.82 -10.52
N ASP A 150 -9.88 -14.74 -11.02
CA ASP A 150 -9.19 -13.73 -11.82
C ASP A 150 -8.01 -13.12 -11.04
N TRP A 151 -8.24 -12.70 -9.80
CA TRP A 151 -7.19 -12.13 -8.95
C TRP A 151 -6.09 -13.12 -8.57
N LEU A 152 -6.41 -14.39 -8.34
CA LEU A 152 -5.39 -15.41 -8.13
C LEU A 152 -4.50 -15.55 -9.37
N GLY A 153 -5.08 -15.55 -10.58
CA GLY A 153 -4.33 -15.54 -11.83
C GLY A 153 -3.43 -14.32 -11.97
N ARG A 154 -3.93 -13.11 -11.65
CA ARG A 154 -3.16 -11.85 -11.69
C ARG A 154 -1.96 -11.85 -10.76
N VAL A 155 -2.03 -12.55 -9.62
CA VAL A 155 -0.91 -12.70 -8.68
C VAL A 155 -0.15 -14.03 -8.86
N GLU A 156 -0.30 -14.68 -10.01
CA GLU A 156 0.39 -15.92 -10.37
C GLU A 156 0.19 -17.06 -9.35
N ILE A 157 -1.01 -17.19 -8.82
CA ILE A 157 -1.45 -18.36 -8.04
C ILE A 157 -2.36 -19.20 -8.93
N ALA A 158 -2.04 -20.49 -9.07
CA ALA A 158 -2.78 -21.42 -9.91
C ALA A 158 -4.25 -21.54 -9.47
N ALA A 159 -5.16 -21.60 -10.44
CA ALA A 159 -6.61 -21.58 -10.21
C ALA A 159 -7.12 -22.76 -9.37
N ASP A 160 -6.49 -23.92 -9.45
CA ASP A 160 -6.79 -25.11 -8.67
C ASP A 160 -6.49 -24.94 -7.16
N ARG A 161 -5.69 -23.92 -6.79
CA ARG A 161 -5.35 -23.58 -5.42
C ARG A 161 -6.38 -22.67 -4.72
N ILE A 162 -7.49 -22.31 -5.39
CA ILE A 162 -8.50 -21.37 -4.86
C ILE A 162 -9.12 -21.84 -3.53
N ASP A 163 -9.26 -23.15 -3.35
CA ASP A 163 -9.85 -23.75 -2.15
C ASP A 163 -8.80 -24.11 -1.07
N ASP A 164 -7.50 -23.93 -1.37
CA ASP A 164 -6.43 -24.13 -0.41
C ASP A 164 -6.40 -23.03 0.65
N ARG A 165 -5.96 -23.41 1.85
CA ARG A 165 -5.71 -22.44 2.93
C ARG A 165 -4.33 -21.77 2.78
N PRO A 166 -4.16 -20.52 3.25
CA PRO A 166 -2.87 -19.84 3.20
C PRO A 166 -1.73 -20.60 3.89
N SER A 167 -2.03 -21.47 4.86
CA SER A 167 -1.04 -22.33 5.53
C SER A 167 -0.37 -23.35 4.59
N ALA A 168 -0.99 -23.68 3.45
CA ALA A 168 -0.42 -24.55 2.41
C ALA A 168 0.46 -23.80 1.40
N PHE A 169 0.57 -22.47 1.53
CA PHE A 169 1.32 -21.61 0.62
C PHE A 169 2.69 -21.25 1.18
N SER A 170 3.68 -21.10 0.29
CA SER A 170 4.97 -20.53 0.66
C SER A 170 4.82 -19.07 1.10
N GLY A 171 5.83 -18.49 1.77
CA GLY A 171 5.81 -17.09 2.19
C GLY A 171 5.53 -16.13 1.03
N GLY A 172 6.19 -16.31 -0.11
CA GLY A 172 5.94 -15.51 -1.30
C GLY A 172 4.53 -15.68 -1.88
N MET A 173 3.97 -16.90 -1.84
CA MET A 173 2.58 -17.13 -2.25
C MET A 173 1.58 -16.49 -1.27
N GLN A 174 1.86 -16.53 0.04
CA GLN A 174 1.04 -15.82 1.03
C GLN A 174 1.06 -14.31 0.78
N GLN A 175 2.22 -13.74 0.45
CA GLN A 175 2.34 -12.32 0.13
C GLN A 175 1.55 -11.97 -1.13
N ARG A 176 1.65 -12.77 -2.19
CA ARG A 176 0.84 -12.60 -3.42
C ARG A 176 -0.66 -12.71 -3.13
N LEU A 177 -1.08 -13.66 -2.30
CA LEU A 177 -2.48 -13.77 -1.88
C LEU A 177 -2.94 -12.55 -1.08
N GLN A 178 -2.09 -12.02 -0.19
CA GLN A 178 -2.39 -10.77 0.53
C GLN A 178 -2.60 -9.61 -0.43
N ILE A 179 -1.76 -9.48 -1.46
CA ILE A 179 -1.90 -8.45 -2.51
C ILE A 179 -3.22 -8.62 -3.26
N ALA A 180 -3.55 -9.84 -3.72
CA ALA A 180 -4.83 -10.11 -4.38
C ALA A 180 -6.03 -9.72 -3.50
N ARG A 181 -6.03 -10.16 -2.24
CA ARG A 181 -7.04 -9.78 -1.25
C ARG A 181 -7.16 -8.27 -1.07
N THR A 182 -6.01 -7.58 -1.07
CA THR A 182 -5.92 -6.15 -0.80
C THR A 182 -6.44 -5.33 -1.98
N LEU A 183 -6.09 -5.72 -3.21
CA LEU A 183 -6.36 -4.96 -4.42
C LEU A 183 -7.70 -5.30 -5.11
N VAL A 184 -8.36 -6.40 -4.75
CA VAL A 184 -9.61 -6.83 -5.39
C VAL A 184 -10.75 -5.82 -5.31
N THR A 185 -10.72 -4.91 -4.33
CA THR A 185 -11.73 -3.84 -4.18
C THR A 185 -11.45 -2.61 -5.05
N GLY A 186 -10.32 -2.57 -5.77
CA GLY A 186 -9.91 -1.42 -6.56
C GLY A 186 -9.65 -0.16 -5.72
N PRO A 187 -8.78 -0.23 -4.69
CA PRO A 187 -8.52 0.92 -3.83
C PRO A 187 -7.85 2.05 -4.61
N ARG A 188 -8.03 3.30 -4.18
CA ARG A 188 -7.32 4.46 -4.74
C ARG A 188 -5.94 4.67 -4.10
N LEU A 189 -5.80 4.28 -2.82
CA LEU A 189 -4.56 4.44 -2.04
C LEU A 189 -4.18 3.13 -1.36
N VAL A 190 -2.93 2.72 -1.55
CA VAL A 190 -2.36 1.51 -0.94
C VAL A 190 -1.19 1.88 -0.05
N PHE A 191 -1.24 1.46 1.19
CA PHE A 191 -0.14 1.52 2.15
C PHE A 191 0.58 0.17 2.16
N MET A 192 1.91 0.17 2.01
CA MET A 192 2.72 -1.04 2.00
C MET A 192 3.84 -0.93 3.03
N ASP A 193 3.85 -1.83 4.00
CA ASP A 193 4.92 -1.92 5.00
C ASP A 193 5.80 -3.12 4.67
N GLU A 194 7.05 -2.85 4.21
CA GLU A 194 8.07 -3.86 3.87
C GLU A 194 7.52 -5.03 3.03
N PRO A 195 6.85 -4.79 1.89
CA PRO A 195 6.06 -5.83 1.18
C PRO A 195 6.89 -7.00 0.65
N THR A 196 8.21 -6.87 0.61
CA THR A 196 9.16 -7.90 0.16
C THR A 196 10.00 -8.47 1.29
N GLY A 197 9.78 -7.99 2.52
CA GLY A 197 10.57 -8.38 3.68
C GLY A 197 10.51 -9.89 3.96
N GLY A 198 11.68 -10.49 4.24
CA GLY A 198 11.77 -11.91 4.58
C GLY A 198 11.60 -12.89 3.42
N LEU A 199 11.60 -12.41 2.17
CA LEU A 199 11.57 -13.24 0.97
C LEU A 199 12.98 -13.44 0.40
N ASP A 200 13.19 -14.60 -0.23
CA ASP A 200 14.41 -14.85 -0.99
C ASP A 200 14.53 -13.87 -2.17
N VAL A 201 15.74 -13.50 -2.57
CA VAL A 201 16.03 -12.51 -3.61
C VAL A 201 15.27 -12.79 -4.93
N SER A 202 15.22 -14.05 -5.36
CA SER A 202 14.51 -14.45 -6.59
C SER A 202 12.99 -14.30 -6.48
N VAL A 203 12.42 -14.56 -5.31
CA VAL A 203 10.98 -14.38 -5.02
C VAL A 203 10.65 -12.91 -4.89
N GLN A 204 11.53 -12.13 -4.26
CA GLN A 204 11.41 -10.68 -4.14
C GLN A 204 11.37 -10.00 -5.51
N ALA A 205 12.32 -10.31 -6.41
CA ALA A 205 12.36 -9.73 -7.76
C ALA A 205 11.04 -9.96 -8.52
N ARG A 206 10.54 -11.20 -8.51
CA ARG A 206 9.25 -11.55 -9.16
C ARG A 206 8.06 -10.82 -8.54
N LEU A 207 8.06 -10.66 -7.21
CA LEU A 207 7.01 -9.94 -6.51
C LEU A 207 7.02 -8.45 -6.85
N LEU A 208 8.21 -7.85 -6.99
CA LEU A 208 8.36 -6.44 -7.38
C LEU A 208 7.89 -6.20 -8.82
N ASP A 209 8.23 -7.07 -9.76
CA ASP A 209 7.74 -6.98 -11.14
C ASP A 209 6.21 -7.07 -11.19
N LEU A 210 5.63 -8.00 -10.42
CA LEU A 210 4.19 -8.12 -10.27
C LEU A 210 3.56 -6.83 -9.72
N LEU A 211 4.09 -6.31 -8.61
CA LEU A 211 3.60 -5.07 -7.99
C LEU A 211 3.69 -3.89 -8.95
N ARG A 212 4.82 -3.75 -9.65
CA ARG A 212 5.01 -2.69 -10.66
C ARG A 212 3.96 -2.76 -11.77
N GLY A 213 3.67 -3.97 -12.25
CA GLY A 213 2.62 -4.21 -13.23
C GLY A 213 1.25 -3.79 -12.72
N LEU A 214 0.85 -4.26 -11.53
CA LEU A 214 -0.44 -3.96 -10.92
C LEU A 214 -0.61 -2.46 -10.60
N VAL A 215 0.41 -1.81 -10.04
CA VAL A 215 0.38 -0.37 -9.72
C VAL A 215 0.11 0.44 -10.98
N ARG A 216 0.83 0.16 -12.07
CA ARG A 216 0.67 0.86 -13.36
C ARG A 216 -0.68 0.57 -14.03
N GLU A 217 -1.07 -0.70 -14.11
CA GLU A 217 -2.32 -1.11 -14.74
C GLU A 217 -3.55 -0.51 -14.06
N MET A 218 -3.54 -0.47 -12.73
CA MET A 218 -4.66 0.02 -11.93
C MET A 218 -4.60 1.53 -11.64
N GLY A 219 -3.49 2.21 -11.96
CA GLY A 219 -3.28 3.62 -11.62
C GLY A 219 -3.30 3.88 -10.12
N LEU A 220 -2.73 2.98 -9.32
CA LEU A 220 -2.76 3.05 -7.86
C LEU A 220 -1.86 4.17 -7.35
N SER A 221 -2.33 4.93 -6.37
CA SER A 221 -1.46 5.74 -5.53
C SER A 221 -0.93 4.86 -4.39
N VAL A 222 0.38 4.93 -4.12
CA VAL A 222 1.02 4.02 -3.15
C VAL A 222 1.93 4.80 -2.20
N ILE A 223 1.88 4.47 -0.91
CA ILE A 223 2.92 4.82 0.06
C ILE A 223 3.59 3.52 0.47
N ILE A 224 4.86 3.36 0.11
CA ILE A 224 5.66 2.17 0.42
C ILE A 224 6.77 2.50 1.41
N VAL A 225 6.79 1.77 2.51
CA VAL A 225 7.86 1.84 3.51
C VAL A 225 8.76 0.63 3.33
N THR A 226 10.06 0.87 3.22
CA THR A 226 11.08 -0.20 3.12
C THR A 226 12.45 0.30 3.55
N HIS A 227 13.35 -0.63 3.86
CA HIS A 227 14.79 -0.34 4.03
C HIS A 227 15.59 -0.73 2.76
N ASP A 228 14.94 -1.33 1.77
CA ASP A 228 15.57 -1.78 0.53
C ASP A 228 15.45 -0.70 -0.56
N LEU A 229 16.58 -0.09 -0.93
CA LEU A 229 16.64 0.95 -1.96
C LEU A 229 16.33 0.43 -3.37
N ALA A 230 16.54 -0.87 -3.65
CA ALA A 230 16.18 -1.46 -4.93
C ALA A 230 14.65 -1.45 -5.13
N VAL A 231 13.90 -1.68 -4.07
CA VAL A 231 12.42 -1.62 -4.09
C VAL A 231 11.93 -0.24 -4.48
N VAL A 232 12.43 0.81 -3.83
CA VAL A 232 11.98 2.18 -4.14
C VAL A 232 12.49 2.66 -5.48
N ARG A 233 13.71 2.30 -5.90
CA ARG A 233 14.22 2.61 -7.24
C ARG A 233 13.34 2.02 -8.36
N LEU A 234 12.76 0.85 -8.13
CA LEU A 234 11.90 0.18 -9.12
C LEU A 234 10.47 0.73 -9.13
N LEU A 235 9.94 1.13 -7.98
CA LEU A 235 8.51 1.39 -7.81
C LEU A 235 8.18 2.87 -7.57
N ALA A 236 9.03 3.63 -6.87
CA ALA A 236 8.68 4.95 -6.36
C ALA A 236 9.02 6.07 -7.34
N ASP A 237 8.10 7.01 -7.51
CA ASP A 237 8.31 8.25 -8.26
C ASP A 237 9.07 9.28 -7.41
N ARG A 238 8.70 9.38 -6.13
CA ARG A 238 9.38 10.24 -5.15
C ARG A 238 9.81 9.44 -3.93
N LEU A 239 10.88 9.90 -3.32
CA LEU A 239 11.52 9.29 -2.17
C LEU A 239 11.62 10.25 -1.00
N MET A 240 11.32 9.75 0.18
CA MET A 240 11.52 10.40 1.46
C MET A 240 12.46 9.56 2.31
N VAL A 241 13.53 10.17 2.82
CA VAL A 241 14.52 9.52 3.69
C VAL A 241 14.27 9.95 5.13
N MET A 242 14.11 8.98 6.03
CA MET A 242 13.84 9.22 7.44
C MET A 242 15.00 8.74 8.32
N GLN A 243 15.39 9.58 9.28
CA GLN A 243 16.37 9.28 10.33
C GLN A 243 15.87 9.82 11.68
N GLY A 244 15.89 8.99 12.72
CA GLY A 244 15.54 9.43 14.08
C GLY A 244 14.15 10.07 14.23
N GLY A 245 13.16 9.64 13.44
CA GLY A 245 11.79 10.18 13.45
C GLY A 245 11.61 11.44 12.58
N GLN A 246 12.63 11.91 11.89
CA GLN A 246 12.59 13.13 11.07
C GLN A 246 12.83 12.79 9.59
N VAL A 247 12.24 13.59 8.71
CA VAL A 247 12.58 13.58 7.28
C VAL A 247 13.85 14.38 7.10
N VAL A 248 14.90 13.73 6.57
CA VAL A 248 16.20 14.37 6.36
C VAL A 248 16.45 14.75 4.91
N GLU A 249 15.78 14.07 3.98
CA GLU A 249 15.84 14.37 2.55
C GLU A 249 14.58 13.88 1.84
N GLN A 250 14.12 14.60 0.82
CA GLN A 250 13.05 14.15 -0.07
C GLN A 250 13.18 14.76 -1.46
N GLY A 251 12.77 14.03 -2.48
CA GLY A 251 12.82 14.48 -3.87
C GLY A 251 12.33 13.41 -4.84
N LEU A 252 12.63 13.58 -6.12
CA LEU A 252 12.46 12.51 -7.11
C LEU A 252 13.38 11.34 -6.75
N THR A 253 12.90 10.11 -6.93
CA THR A 253 13.64 8.90 -6.52
C THR A 253 15.04 8.85 -7.14
N ASP A 254 15.16 9.07 -8.46
CA ASP A 254 16.45 9.03 -9.12
C ASP A 254 17.38 10.15 -8.61
N GLN A 255 16.85 11.35 -8.35
CA GLN A 255 17.62 12.47 -7.83
C GLN A 255 18.18 12.16 -6.44
N VAL A 256 17.35 11.67 -5.51
CA VAL A 256 17.79 11.36 -4.14
C VAL A 256 18.77 10.18 -4.10
N LEU A 257 18.61 9.20 -5.02
CA LEU A 257 19.47 8.00 -5.04
C LEU A 257 20.78 8.22 -5.81
N ASP A 258 20.80 9.08 -6.84
CA ASP A 258 21.98 9.27 -7.70
C ASP A 258 22.81 10.48 -7.26
N ASP A 259 22.20 11.50 -6.61
CA ASP A 259 22.88 12.70 -6.10
C ASP A 259 22.36 13.08 -4.69
N PRO A 260 22.54 12.21 -3.70
CA PRO A 260 22.06 12.45 -2.33
C PRO A 260 22.77 13.65 -1.69
N GLN A 261 21.99 14.58 -1.14
CA GLN A 261 22.52 15.82 -0.56
C GLN A 261 22.77 15.69 0.95
N HIS A 262 21.98 14.91 1.66
CA HIS A 262 22.13 14.73 3.09
C HIS A 262 23.16 13.63 3.41
N ALA A 263 24.06 13.87 4.38
CA ALA A 263 25.13 12.94 4.73
C ALA A 263 24.63 11.52 5.09
N TYR A 264 23.49 11.42 5.76
CA TYR A 264 22.88 10.13 6.08
C TYR A 264 22.39 9.40 4.80
N THR A 265 21.78 10.12 3.85
CA THR A 265 21.36 9.53 2.58
C THR A 265 22.56 9.03 1.79
N GLN A 266 23.66 9.77 1.77
CA GLN A 266 24.92 9.34 1.14
C GLN A 266 25.43 8.02 1.73
N LEU A 267 25.42 7.90 3.06
CA LEU A 267 25.78 6.66 3.73
C LEU A 267 24.84 5.51 3.39
N LEU A 268 23.53 5.78 3.39
CA LEU A 268 22.51 4.78 3.07
C LEU A 268 22.68 4.24 1.64
N VAL A 269 22.87 5.12 0.67
CA VAL A 269 23.10 4.74 -0.75
C VAL A 269 24.43 4.00 -0.90
N ALA A 270 25.52 4.48 -0.28
CA ALA A 270 26.83 3.84 -0.35
C ALA A 270 26.81 2.41 0.23
N SER A 271 26.01 2.15 1.27
CA SER A 271 25.92 0.83 1.89
C SER A 271 25.34 -0.25 0.95
N VAL A 272 24.48 0.14 0.00
CA VAL A 272 23.88 -0.79 -0.97
C VAL A 272 24.83 -1.08 -2.14
N LEU A 273 25.72 -0.15 -2.48
CA LEU A 273 26.70 -0.35 -3.57
C LEU A 273 27.84 -1.32 -3.19
N GLN A 274 27.99 -1.65 -1.90
CA GLN A 274 29.02 -2.52 -1.37
C GLN A 274 28.54 -3.95 -1.03
N ALA A 275 27.24 -4.23 -1.16
CA ALA A 275 26.62 -5.52 -0.90
C ALA A 275 26.34 -6.27 -2.21
#